data_964206d2e6ce3bd7b679aa6a437650f7
#
_entry.id   964206d2e6ce3bd7b679aa6a437650f7
#
_cell.length_a   1.000
_cell.length_b   1.000
_cell.length_c   1.000
_cell.angle_alpha   90.00
_cell.angle_beta   90.00
_cell.angle_gamma   90.00
#
_symmetry.space_group_name_H-M   'P 1'
#
loop_
_entity.id
_entity.type
_entity.pdbx_description
1 polymer ?
#
loop_
_entity_poly.entity_id
_entity_poly.type
_entity_poly.pdbx_seq_one_letter_code
_entity_poly.pdbx_strand_id
1 'polypeptide(L)'
;MSFFFQELVNGITTGALYALVALGFSMVYGVLKLLNFAHGDLYMVGAYIGFFVIQFFGGAADLSIAVPLLLVIMFVVAAGLVGGLGVAIERFAYRPLRDAPRIAPLITAIGVSFFLESSALLLFGAQYRVYNTSEFISLSSGIRIGSVTIDSVQILVLVLGLVLMTGLRMLVNRTRLGKQMRAVAADREAAEMLGINVNFVITATFLLGSALAGIAGVMGGLLFNTVTSTIGFIVGLKAFTAAVVGGIGSIPGAMLGGLVIGVAESFVTGYISSTYSNLIVFGILIVVMLLRPSGLLGRAQLQKV
;
A
#
# COMPACT_ATOMS: atom_id res chain seq x y z
N MET A 1 10.63 29.95 1.12
CA MET A 1 10.28 29.09 2.27
C MET A 1 8.90 28.43 2.13
N SER A 2 7.88 29.12 1.62
CA SER A 2 6.54 28.57 1.45
C SER A 2 6.50 27.32 0.56
N PHE A 3 7.21 27.32 -0.56
CA PHE A 3 7.29 26.18 -1.47
C PHE A 3 7.90 24.94 -0.81
N PHE A 4 8.94 25.10 0.01
CA PHE A 4 9.53 24.00 0.77
C PHE A 4 8.51 23.30 1.68
N PHE A 5 7.74 24.07 2.45
CA PHE A 5 6.73 23.50 3.35
C PHE A 5 5.57 22.87 2.58
N GLN A 6 5.20 23.42 1.42
CA GLN A 6 4.19 22.81 0.56
C GLN A 6 4.66 21.44 0.04
N GLU A 7 5.89 21.35 -0.47
CA GLU A 7 6.45 20.07 -0.94
C GLU A 7 6.63 19.07 0.21
N LEU A 8 6.91 19.54 1.42
CA LEU A 8 6.96 18.67 2.59
C LEU A 8 5.59 18.05 2.91
N VAL A 9 4.52 18.85 2.87
CA VAL A 9 3.14 18.38 3.08
C VAL A 9 2.75 17.39 1.97
N ASN A 10 3.00 17.73 0.71
CA ASN A 10 2.76 16.86 -0.44
C ASN A 10 3.49 15.51 -0.28
N GLY A 11 4.77 15.58 0.11
CA GLY A 11 5.62 14.41 0.31
C GLY A 11 5.17 13.53 1.47
N ILE A 12 4.77 14.10 2.59
CA ILE A 12 4.23 13.35 3.73
C ILE A 12 2.91 12.67 3.33
N THR A 13 2.05 13.36 2.57
CA THR A 13 0.77 12.81 2.09
C THR A 13 0.98 11.62 1.14
N THR A 14 1.82 11.79 0.13
CA THR A 14 2.19 10.71 -0.80
C THR A 14 2.92 9.58 -0.06
N GLY A 15 3.79 9.94 0.87
CA GLY A 15 4.51 9.00 1.73
C GLY A 15 3.59 8.17 2.62
N ALA A 16 2.48 8.74 3.10
CA ALA A 16 1.48 7.99 3.85
C ALA A 16 0.81 6.89 3.00
N LEU A 17 0.53 7.16 1.71
CA LEU A 17 0.04 6.14 0.77
C LEU A 17 1.06 5.02 0.57
N TYR A 18 2.30 5.37 0.27
CA TYR A 18 3.37 4.39 0.09
C TYR A 18 3.60 3.57 1.36
N ALA A 19 3.52 4.19 2.53
CA ALA A 19 3.65 3.50 3.80
C ALA A 19 2.55 2.46 4.03
N LEU A 20 1.29 2.74 3.66
CA LEU A 20 0.19 1.77 3.78
C LEU A 20 0.41 0.55 2.89
N VAL A 21 0.79 0.76 1.63
CA VAL A 21 1.10 -0.35 0.71
C VAL A 21 2.37 -1.10 1.17
N ALA A 22 3.41 -0.37 1.60
CA ALA A 22 4.64 -0.95 2.13
C ALA A 22 4.42 -1.78 3.40
N LEU A 23 3.46 -1.40 4.25
CA LEU A 23 3.04 -2.18 5.41
C LEU A 23 2.47 -3.54 5.00
N GLY A 24 1.64 -3.59 3.97
CA GLY A 24 1.12 -4.84 3.42
C GLY A 24 2.25 -5.74 2.90
N PHE A 25 3.20 -5.20 2.14
CA PHE A 25 4.42 -5.91 1.73
C PHE A 25 5.19 -6.45 2.93
N SER A 26 5.45 -5.59 3.93
CA SER A 26 6.22 -5.96 5.12
C SER A 26 5.52 -7.01 5.98
N MET A 27 4.18 -6.99 6.06
CA MET A 27 3.42 -8.02 6.78
C MET A 27 3.52 -9.38 6.11
N VAL A 28 3.27 -9.46 4.80
CA VAL A 28 3.33 -10.71 4.03
C VAL A 28 4.75 -11.27 4.06
N TYR A 29 5.76 -10.43 3.79
CA TYR A 29 7.16 -10.84 3.87
C TYR A 29 7.58 -11.25 5.29
N GLY A 30 7.11 -10.54 6.31
CA GLY A 30 7.41 -10.85 7.71
C GLY A 30 7.02 -12.27 8.09
N VAL A 31 5.84 -12.72 7.64
CA VAL A 31 5.27 -14.04 7.97
C VAL A 31 5.77 -15.14 7.04
N LEU A 32 5.80 -14.88 5.72
CA LEU A 32 6.10 -15.92 4.71
C LEU A 32 7.53 -15.91 4.19
N LYS A 33 8.27 -14.82 4.40
CA LYS A 33 9.60 -14.57 3.79
C LYS A 33 9.59 -14.62 2.26
N LEU A 34 8.44 -14.35 1.65
CA LEU A 34 8.21 -14.31 0.21
C LEU A 34 7.78 -12.90 -0.21
N LEU A 35 8.24 -12.47 -1.39
CA LEU A 35 7.85 -11.20 -2.00
C LEU A 35 6.57 -11.43 -2.82
N ASN A 36 5.54 -10.62 -2.57
CA ASN A 36 4.30 -10.63 -3.33
C ASN A 36 4.25 -9.42 -4.27
N PHE A 37 4.77 -9.54 -5.49
CA PHE A 37 4.74 -8.44 -6.46
C PHE A 37 3.32 -8.03 -6.89
N ALA A 38 2.35 -8.95 -6.85
CA ALA A 38 0.95 -8.64 -7.11
C ALA A 38 0.32 -7.67 -6.09
N HIS A 39 1.04 -7.35 -4.99
CA HIS A 39 0.51 -6.47 -3.95
C HIS A 39 0.28 -5.03 -4.43
N GLY A 40 1.10 -4.55 -5.36
CA GLY A 40 0.88 -3.25 -6.02
C GLY A 40 -0.40 -3.22 -6.85
N ASP A 41 -0.74 -4.33 -7.52
CA ASP A 41 -1.95 -4.41 -8.33
C ASP A 41 -3.23 -4.46 -7.48
N LEU A 42 -3.13 -4.92 -6.23
CA LEU A 42 -4.22 -4.80 -5.26
C LEU A 42 -4.56 -3.34 -4.94
N TYR A 43 -3.56 -2.45 -4.91
CA TYR A 43 -3.80 -1.01 -4.83
C TYR A 43 -4.56 -0.50 -6.06
N MET A 44 -4.18 -0.91 -7.26
CA MET A 44 -4.88 -0.56 -8.50
C MET A 44 -6.34 -1.02 -8.46
N VAL A 45 -6.60 -2.28 -8.07
CA VAL A 45 -7.96 -2.81 -7.94
C VAL A 45 -8.76 -1.98 -6.94
N GLY A 46 -8.17 -1.60 -5.80
CA GLY A 46 -8.80 -0.70 -4.83
C GLY A 46 -9.17 0.65 -5.41
N ALA A 47 -8.29 1.25 -6.22
CA ALA A 47 -8.57 2.49 -6.92
C ALA A 47 -9.73 2.34 -7.92
N TYR A 48 -9.79 1.27 -8.71
CA TYR A 48 -10.93 1.02 -9.58
C TYR A 48 -12.24 0.80 -8.82
N ILE A 49 -12.21 0.07 -7.69
CA ILE A 49 -13.41 -0.11 -6.84
C ILE A 49 -13.92 1.25 -6.35
N GLY A 50 -13.04 2.11 -5.86
CA GLY A 50 -13.41 3.46 -5.44
C GLY A 50 -14.07 4.26 -6.58
N PHE A 51 -13.50 4.22 -7.78
CA PHE A 51 -14.07 4.85 -8.97
C PHE A 51 -15.48 4.30 -9.28
N PHE A 52 -15.67 2.99 -9.29
CA PHE A 52 -16.97 2.39 -9.60
C PHE A 52 -18.02 2.64 -8.51
N VAL A 53 -17.62 2.75 -7.25
CA VAL A 53 -18.55 3.15 -6.17
C VAL A 53 -19.09 4.56 -6.42
N ILE A 54 -18.24 5.51 -6.81
CA ILE A 54 -18.70 6.88 -7.17
C ILE A 54 -19.68 6.80 -8.34
N GLN A 55 -19.34 6.07 -9.40
CA GLN A 55 -20.21 5.95 -10.58
C GLN A 55 -21.56 5.27 -10.27
N PHE A 56 -21.57 4.28 -9.37
CA PHE A 56 -22.78 3.58 -8.95
C PHE A 56 -23.78 4.52 -8.23
N PHE A 57 -23.29 5.52 -7.50
CA PHE A 57 -24.13 6.51 -6.82
C PHE A 57 -24.45 7.75 -7.66
N GLY A 58 -24.33 7.68 -8.98
CA GLY A 58 -24.74 8.75 -9.92
C GLY A 58 -23.59 9.59 -10.46
N GLY A 59 -22.34 9.22 -10.15
CA GLY A 59 -21.17 10.02 -10.51
C GLY A 59 -20.90 11.16 -9.52
N ALA A 60 -19.82 11.90 -9.75
CA ALA A 60 -19.37 12.94 -8.82
C ALA A 60 -20.30 14.16 -8.75
N ALA A 61 -20.94 14.51 -9.89
CA ALA A 61 -21.81 15.70 -10.00
C ALA A 61 -23.22 15.49 -9.40
N ASP A 62 -23.74 14.25 -9.48
CA ASP A 62 -25.14 13.93 -9.13
C ASP A 62 -25.23 12.91 -7.98
N LEU A 63 -24.35 13.04 -6.96
CA LEU A 63 -24.33 12.11 -5.84
C LEU A 63 -25.65 12.05 -5.09
N SER A 64 -26.22 10.84 -5.00
CA SER A 64 -27.48 10.56 -4.28
C SER A 64 -27.31 10.42 -2.78
N ILE A 65 -26.08 10.39 -2.26
CA ILE A 65 -25.76 10.19 -0.84
C ILE A 65 -24.81 11.25 -0.31
N ALA A 66 -24.78 11.40 1.03
CA ALA A 66 -23.85 12.32 1.70
C ALA A 66 -22.40 11.88 1.48
N VAL A 67 -21.50 12.82 1.19
CA VAL A 67 -20.08 12.56 0.92
C VAL A 67 -19.36 11.74 2.00
N PRO A 68 -19.52 12.00 3.31
CA PRO A 68 -18.88 11.17 4.34
C PRO A 68 -19.31 9.70 4.27
N LEU A 69 -20.59 9.44 3.99
CA LEU A 69 -21.11 8.08 3.84
C LEU A 69 -20.56 7.41 2.59
N LEU A 70 -20.47 8.14 1.47
CA LEU A 70 -19.84 7.66 0.25
C LEU A 70 -18.38 7.23 0.51
N LEU A 71 -17.60 8.06 1.18
CA LEU A 71 -16.20 7.75 1.52
C LEU A 71 -16.11 6.49 2.38
N VAL A 72 -16.95 6.34 3.40
CA VAL A 72 -16.99 5.12 4.23
C VAL A 72 -17.31 3.89 3.37
N ILE A 73 -18.32 3.98 2.49
CA ILE A 73 -18.67 2.87 1.58
C ILE A 73 -17.49 2.53 0.66
N MET A 74 -16.84 3.52 0.05
CA MET A 74 -15.68 3.30 -0.81
C MET A 74 -14.57 2.54 -0.08
N PHE A 75 -14.20 2.96 1.13
CA PHE A 75 -13.15 2.31 1.92
C PHE A 75 -13.54 0.92 2.39
N VAL A 76 -14.77 0.72 2.87
CA VAL A 76 -15.24 -0.59 3.36
C VAL A 76 -15.36 -1.59 2.20
N VAL A 77 -15.94 -1.18 1.06
CA VAL A 77 -16.08 -2.05 -0.12
C VAL A 77 -14.71 -2.40 -0.70
N ALA A 78 -13.81 -1.41 -0.83
CA ALA A 78 -12.45 -1.67 -1.29
C ALA A 78 -11.69 -2.60 -0.34
N ALA A 79 -11.74 -2.37 0.98
CA ALA A 79 -11.10 -3.24 1.97
C ALA A 79 -11.64 -4.67 1.90
N GLY A 80 -12.96 -4.84 1.79
CA GLY A 80 -13.60 -6.15 1.71
C GLY A 80 -13.27 -6.91 0.43
N LEU A 81 -13.47 -6.29 -0.73
CA LEU A 81 -13.25 -6.93 -2.03
C LEU A 81 -11.76 -7.19 -2.30
N VAL A 82 -10.89 -6.21 -2.04
CA VAL A 82 -9.44 -6.38 -2.23
C VAL A 82 -8.86 -7.32 -1.18
N GLY A 83 -9.34 -7.26 0.05
CA GLY A 83 -8.99 -8.23 1.09
C GLY A 83 -9.37 -9.66 0.69
N GLY A 84 -10.60 -9.85 0.19
CA GLY A 84 -11.07 -11.14 -0.35
C GLY A 84 -10.25 -11.62 -1.54
N LEU A 85 -9.91 -10.72 -2.48
CA LEU A 85 -9.02 -11.02 -3.60
C LEU A 85 -7.63 -11.46 -3.12
N GLY A 86 -7.08 -10.78 -2.10
CA GLY A 86 -5.81 -11.18 -1.49
C GLY A 86 -5.86 -12.57 -0.87
N VAL A 87 -6.96 -12.94 -0.21
CA VAL A 87 -7.18 -14.31 0.30
C VAL A 87 -7.29 -15.31 -0.86
N ALA A 88 -7.97 -14.97 -1.95
CA ALA A 88 -8.06 -15.83 -3.13
C ALA A 88 -6.67 -16.05 -3.75
N ILE A 89 -5.87 -15.00 -3.90
CA ILE A 89 -4.48 -15.11 -4.39
C ILE A 89 -3.64 -16.00 -3.46
N GLU A 90 -3.75 -15.81 -2.14
CA GLU A 90 -3.06 -16.68 -1.18
C GLU A 90 -3.47 -18.15 -1.38
N ARG A 91 -4.77 -18.41 -1.44
CA ARG A 91 -5.30 -19.77 -1.48
C ARG A 91 -4.99 -20.51 -2.77
N PHE A 92 -5.09 -19.83 -3.91
CA PHE A 92 -4.98 -20.46 -5.24
C PHE A 92 -3.58 -20.35 -5.84
N ALA A 93 -2.86 -19.25 -5.59
CA ALA A 93 -1.55 -19.00 -6.19
C ALA A 93 -0.39 -19.34 -5.25
N TYR A 94 -0.45 -18.93 -3.96
CA TYR A 94 0.69 -19.10 -3.06
C TYR A 94 0.65 -20.36 -2.22
N ARG A 95 -0.52 -20.75 -1.74
CA ARG A 95 -0.67 -21.91 -0.84
C ARG A 95 -0.17 -23.22 -1.44
N PRO A 96 -0.45 -23.54 -2.73
CA PRO A 96 0.07 -24.76 -3.35
C PRO A 96 1.59 -24.78 -3.52
N LEU A 97 2.24 -23.62 -3.49
CA LEU A 97 3.67 -23.47 -3.75
C LEU A 97 4.52 -23.24 -2.50
N ARG A 98 3.94 -23.40 -1.30
CA ARG A 98 4.65 -23.11 -0.05
C ARG A 98 5.84 -24.01 0.21
N ASP A 99 5.79 -25.25 -0.27
CA ASP A 99 6.83 -26.27 -0.13
C ASP A 99 7.69 -26.38 -1.41
N ALA A 100 7.43 -25.55 -2.42
CA ALA A 100 8.20 -25.48 -3.65
C ALA A 100 9.48 -24.65 -3.47
N PRO A 101 10.48 -24.78 -4.37
CA PRO A 101 11.67 -23.93 -4.37
C PRO A 101 11.29 -22.43 -4.37
N ARG A 102 12.08 -21.58 -3.69
CA ARG A 102 11.80 -20.14 -3.48
C ARG A 102 11.51 -19.35 -4.77
N ILE A 103 11.99 -19.84 -5.91
CA ILE A 103 11.75 -19.22 -7.23
C ILE A 103 10.29 -19.40 -7.68
N ALA A 104 9.63 -20.51 -7.37
CA ALA A 104 8.27 -20.77 -7.85
C ALA A 104 7.23 -19.76 -7.33
N PRO A 105 7.14 -19.43 -6.03
CA PRO A 105 6.27 -18.37 -5.56
C PRO A 105 6.61 -16.99 -6.14
N LEU A 106 7.89 -16.70 -6.43
CA LEU A 106 8.32 -15.44 -7.03
C LEU A 106 7.78 -15.28 -8.45
N ILE A 107 7.95 -16.33 -9.30
CA ILE A 107 7.42 -16.32 -10.66
C ILE A 107 5.89 -16.23 -10.65
N THR A 108 5.25 -16.96 -9.75
CA THR A 108 3.79 -16.91 -9.59
C THR A 108 3.32 -15.51 -9.17
N ALA A 109 4.04 -14.82 -8.27
CA ALA A 109 3.74 -13.44 -7.89
C ALA A 109 3.73 -12.49 -9.10
N ILE A 110 4.74 -12.63 -9.97
CA ILE A 110 4.84 -11.85 -11.21
C ILE A 110 3.71 -12.22 -12.18
N GLY A 111 3.40 -13.53 -12.31
CA GLY A 111 2.30 -14.00 -13.15
C GLY A 111 0.93 -13.49 -12.69
N VAL A 112 0.67 -13.47 -11.38
CA VAL A 112 -0.56 -12.88 -10.80
C VAL A 112 -0.60 -11.38 -11.03
N SER A 113 0.52 -10.66 -10.90
CA SER A 113 0.61 -9.23 -11.20
C SER A 113 0.21 -8.94 -12.65
N PHE A 114 0.83 -9.61 -13.61
CA PHE A 114 0.47 -9.46 -15.03
C PHE A 114 -0.99 -9.87 -15.34
N PHE A 115 -1.48 -10.90 -14.66
CA PHE A 115 -2.88 -11.31 -14.80
C PHE A 115 -3.84 -10.21 -14.35
N LEU A 116 -3.59 -9.58 -13.19
CA LEU A 116 -4.42 -8.50 -12.66
C LEU A 116 -4.33 -7.25 -13.55
N GLU A 117 -3.14 -6.85 -13.97
CA GLU A 117 -2.92 -5.71 -14.85
C GLU A 117 -3.59 -5.90 -16.22
N SER A 118 -3.39 -7.07 -16.85
CA SER A 118 -4.01 -7.41 -18.13
C SER A 118 -5.53 -7.53 -18.02
N SER A 119 -6.04 -8.10 -16.91
CA SER A 119 -7.48 -8.15 -16.64
C SER A 119 -8.08 -6.75 -16.50
N ALA A 120 -7.41 -5.86 -15.78
CA ALA A 120 -7.85 -4.47 -15.65
C ALA A 120 -7.84 -3.74 -17.02
N LEU A 121 -6.80 -3.98 -17.84
CA LEU A 121 -6.71 -3.42 -19.19
C LEU A 121 -7.84 -3.93 -20.10
N LEU A 122 -8.15 -5.22 -20.08
CA LEU A 122 -9.21 -5.80 -20.89
C LEU A 122 -10.62 -5.37 -20.44
N LEU A 123 -10.86 -5.28 -19.14
CA LEU A 123 -12.18 -4.96 -18.57
C LEU A 123 -12.47 -3.45 -18.59
N PHE A 124 -11.46 -2.63 -18.32
CA PHE A 124 -11.63 -1.20 -18.11
C PHE A 124 -10.99 -0.32 -19.19
N GLY A 125 -10.16 -0.92 -20.05
CA GLY A 125 -9.43 -0.22 -21.11
C GLY A 125 -8.14 0.46 -20.62
N ALA A 126 -7.39 1.04 -21.57
CA ALA A 126 -6.12 1.74 -21.31
C ALA A 126 -6.31 3.22 -20.92
N GLN A 127 -7.55 3.73 -20.96
CA GLN A 127 -7.80 5.14 -20.74
C GLN A 127 -7.76 5.49 -19.25
N TYR A 128 -7.34 6.72 -18.96
CA TYR A 128 -7.42 7.31 -17.63
C TYR A 128 -8.87 7.45 -17.20
N ARG A 129 -9.21 6.94 -16.02
CA ARG A 129 -10.50 7.17 -15.38
C ARG A 129 -10.33 8.28 -14.35
N VAL A 130 -11.15 9.33 -14.47
CA VAL A 130 -11.06 10.51 -13.61
C VAL A 130 -12.09 10.39 -12.47
N TYR A 131 -11.64 10.63 -11.25
CA TYR A 131 -12.50 10.56 -10.05
C TYR A 131 -13.40 11.78 -9.90
N ASN A 132 -13.07 12.93 -10.52
CA ASN A 132 -13.74 14.21 -10.36
C ASN A 132 -13.90 14.62 -8.88
N THR A 133 -12.87 14.40 -8.09
CA THR A 133 -12.89 14.58 -6.64
C THR A 133 -13.33 15.98 -6.22
N SER A 134 -12.97 17.02 -7.00
CA SER A 134 -13.34 18.41 -6.76
C SER A 134 -14.85 18.69 -6.85
N GLU A 135 -15.62 17.84 -7.50
CA GLU A 135 -17.06 18.01 -7.64
C GLU A 135 -17.83 17.63 -6.38
N PHE A 136 -17.32 16.70 -5.56
CA PHE A 136 -17.97 16.25 -4.33
C PHE A 136 -17.19 16.54 -3.05
N ILE A 137 -15.86 16.67 -3.10
CA ILE A 137 -15.07 17.13 -1.97
C ILE A 137 -14.63 18.57 -2.26
N SER A 138 -15.11 19.52 -1.48
CA SER A 138 -14.68 20.91 -1.62
C SER A 138 -13.19 21.04 -1.26
N LEU A 139 -12.34 21.20 -2.26
CA LEU A 139 -10.91 21.45 -2.08
C LEU A 139 -10.65 22.83 -1.42
N SER A 140 -11.60 23.77 -1.54
CA SER A 140 -11.53 25.08 -0.89
C SER A 140 -11.69 25.03 0.63
N SER A 141 -12.16 23.90 1.19
CA SER A 141 -12.34 23.70 2.64
C SER A 141 -11.04 23.29 3.36
N GLY A 142 -9.91 23.29 2.67
CA GLY A 142 -8.60 22.96 3.25
C GLY A 142 -8.14 23.96 4.31
N ILE A 143 -7.15 23.56 5.10
CA ILE A 143 -6.51 24.42 6.10
C ILE A 143 -5.40 25.21 5.41
N ARG A 144 -5.50 26.55 5.51
CA ARG A 144 -4.44 27.44 5.01
C ARG A 144 -3.63 27.97 6.18
N ILE A 145 -2.34 27.63 6.24
CA ILE A 145 -1.39 28.10 7.25
C ILE A 145 -0.37 28.99 6.54
N GLY A 146 -0.58 30.29 6.59
CA GLY A 146 0.21 31.28 5.85
C GLY A 146 0.06 31.06 4.34
N SER A 147 1.14 30.64 3.67
CA SER A 147 1.19 30.38 2.22
C SER A 147 1.11 28.88 1.87
N VAL A 148 0.97 28.00 2.87
CA VAL A 148 0.83 26.55 2.67
C VAL A 148 -0.65 26.20 2.70
N THR A 149 -1.12 25.46 1.70
CA THR A 149 -2.50 24.98 1.62
C THR A 149 -2.50 23.45 1.79
N ILE A 150 -3.29 22.96 2.72
CA ILE A 150 -3.51 21.52 2.93
C ILE A 150 -4.95 21.24 2.55
N ASP A 151 -5.15 20.58 1.43
CA ASP A 151 -6.48 20.28 0.90
C ASP A 151 -7.21 19.23 1.76
N SER A 152 -8.55 19.26 1.71
CA SER A 152 -9.39 18.31 2.47
C SER A 152 -9.05 16.85 2.18
N VAL A 153 -8.68 16.52 0.93
CA VAL A 153 -8.24 15.15 0.56
C VAL A 153 -6.91 14.80 1.19
N GLN A 154 -5.95 15.75 1.25
CA GLN A 154 -4.67 15.54 1.94
C GLN A 154 -4.87 15.29 3.44
N ILE A 155 -5.76 16.06 4.08
CA ILE A 155 -6.11 15.86 5.49
C ILE A 155 -6.70 14.46 5.69
N LEU A 156 -7.65 14.05 4.83
CA LEU A 156 -8.25 12.72 4.87
C LEU A 156 -7.18 11.62 4.77
N VAL A 157 -6.27 11.73 3.79
CA VAL A 157 -5.18 10.77 3.57
C VAL A 157 -4.25 10.69 4.78
N LEU A 158 -3.85 11.83 5.34
CA LEU A 158 -2.95 11.89 6.49
C LEU A 158 -3.59 11.29 7.75
N VAL A 159 -4.83 11.69 8.05
CA VAL A 159 -5.55 11.20 9.25
C VAL A 159 -5.85 9.71 9.12
N LEU A 160 -6.46 9.27 8.01
CA LEU A 160 -6.78 7.88 7.79
C LEU A 160 -5.53 7.00 7.71
N GLY A 161 -4.48 7.48 7.03
CA GLY A 161 -3.18 6.84 6.98
C GLY A 161 -2.60 6.61 8.38
N LEU A 162 -2.57 7.64 9.22
CA LEU A 162 -2.07 7.55 10.59
C LEU A 162 -2.90 6.58 11.44
N VAL A 163 -4.24 6.64 11.32
CA VAL A 163 -5.16 5.73 12.03
C VAL A 163 -4.92 4.28 11.63
N LEU A 164 -4.84 3.99 10.33
CA LEU A 164 -4.62 2.64 9.82
C LEU A 164 -3.23 2.10 10.20
N MET A 165 -2.18 2.91 10.07
CA MET A 165 -0.82 2.53 10.47
C MET A 165 -0.74 2.22 11.96
N THR A 166 -1.34 3.08 12.80
CA THR A 166 -1.35 2.91 14.25
C THR A 166 -2.22 1.72 14.65
N GLY A 167 -3.39 1.56 14.04
CA GLY A 167 -4.29 0.44 14.24
C GLY A 167 -3.62 -0.89 13.90
N LEU A 168 -2.94 -0.98 12.75
CA LEU A 168 -2.20 -2.16 12.37
C LEU A 168 -1.05 -2.48 13.34
N ARG A 169 -0.27 -1.46 13.74
CA ARG A 169 0.78 -1.62 14.74
C ARG A 169 0.21 -2.16 16.07
N MET A 170 -0.92 -1.62 16.52
CA MET A 170 -1.59 -2.11 17.73
C MET A 170 -2.09 -3.54 17.55
N LEU A 171 -2.71 -3.87 16.41
CA LEU A 171 -3.17 -5.21 16.09
C LEU A 171 -2.02 -6.22 16.18
N VAL A 172 -0.91 -5.95 15.49
CA VAL A 172 0.22 -6.87 15.47
C VAL A 172 0.92 -6.98 16.83
N ASN A 173 1.02 -5.87 17.59
CA ASN A 173 1.76 -5.90 18.86
C ASN A 173 0.94 -6.38 20.06
N ARG A 174 -0.37 -6.11 20.08
CA ARG A 174 -1.20 -6.30 21.29
C ARG A 174 -2.25 -7.40 21.18
N THR A 175 -2.62 -7.87 19.97
CA THR A 175 -3.68 -8.89 19.81
C THR A 175 -3.14 -10.32 19.82
N ARG A 176 -4.06 -11.30 20.01
CA ARG A 176 -3.74 -12.73 19.91
C ARG A 176 -3.27 -13.08 18.49
N LEU A 177 -3.95 -12.56 17.46
CA LEU A 177 -3.56 -12.76 16.07
C LEU A 177 -2.14 -12.24 15.81
N GLY A 178 -1.81 -11.04 16.28
CA GLY A 178 -0.48 -10.47 16.14
C GLY A 178 0.61 -11.29 16.86
N LYS A 179 0.30 -11.89 18.02
CA LYS A 179 1.22 -12.83 18.69
C LYS A 179 1.48 -14.07 17.83
N GLN A 180 0.41 -14.65 17.26
CA GLN A 180 0.50 -15.79 16.34
C GLN A 180 1.30 -15.45 15.08
N MET A 181 1.07 -14.26 14.47
CA MET A 181 1.85 -13.79 13.33
C MET A 181 3.35 -13.74 13.65
N ARG A 182 3.72 -13.19 14.81
CA ARG A 182 5.13 -13.11 15.22
C ARG A 182 5.74 -14.49 15.53
N ALA A 183 4.95 -15.41 16.09
CA ALA A 183 5.41 -16.78 16.33
C ALA A 183 5.69 -17.51 15.00
N VAL A 184 4.75 -17.45 14.04
CA VAL A 184 4.92 -18.03 12.70
C VAL A 184 6.07 -17.39 11.94
N ALA A 185 6.28 -16.07 12.09
CA ALA A 185 7.38 -15.33 11.47
C ALA A 185 8.76 -15.75 12.03
N ALA A 186 8.82 -16.16 13.30
CA ALA A 186 10.03 -16.61 13.96
C ALA A 186 10.40 -18.06 13.58
N ASP A 187 9.45 -18.96 13.72
CA ASP A 187 9.60 -20.37 13.35
C ASP A 187 8.23 -20.99 13.09
N ARG A 188 8.02 -21.42 11.85
CA ARG A 188 6.75 -22.00 11.40
C ARG A 188 6.47 -23.35 12.03
N GLU A 189 7.48 -24.23 12.06
CA GLU A 189 7.35 -25.60 12.58
C GLU A 189 7.10 -25.59 14.09
N ALA A 190 7.88 -24.78 14.82
CA ALA A 190 7.67 -24.61 16.26
C ALA A 190 6.28 -24.02 16.58
N ALA A 191 5.78 -23.08 15.76
CA ALA A 191 4.45 -22.53 15.93
C ALA A 191 3.34 -23.57 15.72
N GLU A 192 3.48 -24.46 14.73
CA GLU A 192 2.57 -25.59 14.48
C GLU A 192 2.56 -26.57 15.67
N MET A 193 3.74 -26.89 16.22
CA MET A 193 3.86 -27.74 17.42
C MET A 193 3.17 -27.16 18.65
N LEU A 194 3.11 -25.82 18.75
CA LEU A 194 2.39 -25.10 19.81
C LEU A 194 0.87 -24.95 19.56
N GLY A 195 0.34 -25.62 18.51
CA GLY A 195 -1.09 -25.60 18.17
C GLY A 195 -1.55 -24.34 17.44
N ILE A 196 -0.64 -23.53 16.89
CA ILE A 196 -1.01 -22.37 16.09
C ILE A 196 -1.41 -22.81 14.69
N ASN A 197 -2.61 -22.45 14.25
CA ASN A 197 -3.04 -22.69 12.88
C ASN A 197 -2.33 -21.73 11.90
N VAL A 198 -1.20 -22.18 11.36
CA VAL A 198 -0.36 -21.39 10.45
C VAL A 198 -1.12 -20.97 9.20
N ASN A 199 -2.00 -21.83 8.65
CA ASN A 199 -2.81 -21.49 7.49
C ASN A 199 -3.71 -20.29 7.76
N PHE A 200 -4.39 -20.28 8.91
CA PHE A 200 -5.23 -19.17 9.31
C PHE A 200 -4.41 -17.86 9.46
N VAL A 201 -3.25 -17.95 10.09
CA VAL A 201 -2.36 -16.77 10.29
C VAL A 201 -1.92 -16.18 8.96
N ILE A 202 -1.53 -17.01 8.00
CA ILE A 202 -1.11 -16.56 6.68
C ILE A 202 -2.28 -15.93 5.92
N THR A 203 -3.44 -16.61 5.88
CA THR A 203 -4.64 -16.08 5.22
C THR A 203 -5.09 -14.73 5.84
N ALA A 204 -5.06 -14.61 7.17
CA ALA A 204 -5.36 -13.35 7.85
C ALA A 204 -4.33 -12.25 7.53
N THR A 205 -3.05 -12.62 7.36
CA THR A 205 -2.00 -11.67 6.95
C THR A 205 -2.25 -11.13 5.54
N PHE A 206 -2.63 -12.01 4.60
CA PHE A 206 -3.01 -11.59 3.24
C PHE A 206 -4.26 -10.73 3.24
N LEU A 207 -5.29 -11.12 3.99
CA LEU A 207 -6.52 -10.34 4.12
C LEU A 207 -6.23 -8.90 4.57
N LEU A 208 -5.49 -8.76 5.68
CA LEU A 208 -5.17 -7.43 6.25
C LEU A 208 -4.26 -6.61 5.33
N GLY A 209 -3.20 -7.21 4.79
CA GLY A 209 -2.29 -6.53 3.89
C GLY A 209 -3.01 -6.05 2.63
N SER A 210 -3.82 -6.91 2.01
CA SER A 210 -4.57 -6.59 0.79
C SER A 210 -5.68 -5.55 1.05
N ALA A 211 -6.35 -5.63 2.19
CA ALA A 211 -7.34 -4.61 2.59
C ALA A 211 -6.70 -3.23 2.73
N LEU A 212 -5.50 -3.14 3.32
CA LEU A 212 -4.74 -1.89 3.40
C LEU A 212 -4.34 -1.37 2.02
N ALA A 213 -3.92 -2.24 1.10
CA ALA A 213 -3.61 -1.86 -0.28
C ALA A 213 -4.86 -1.34 -1.00
N GLY A 214 -6.02 -1.99 -0.80
CA GLY A 214 -7.30 -1.54 -1.35
C GLY A 214 -7.72 -0.16 -0.86
N ILE A 215 -7.62 0.09 0.45
CA ILE A 215 -7.88 1.41 1.04
C ILE A 215 -6.90 2.46 0.50
N ALA A 216 -5.60 2.14 0.45
CA ALA A 216 -4.59 3.03 -0.11
C ALA A 216 -4.87 3.33 -1.59
N GLY A 217 -5.41 2.37 -2.35
CA GLY A 217 -5.84 2.57 -3.74
C GLY A 217 -6.96 3.62 -3.87
N VAL A 218 -7.99 3.52 -3.04
CA VAL A 218 -9.06 4.55 -2.98
C VAL A 218 -8.48 5.92 -2.61
N MET A 219 -7.62 5.96 -1.57
CA MET A 219 -6.95 7.21 -1.16
C MET A 219 -6.13 7.82 -2.30
N GLY A 220 -5.39 6.98 -3.05
CA GLY A 220 -4.62 7.42 -4.20
C GLY A 220 -5.48 7.91 -5.35
N GLY A 221 -6.60 7.22 -5.64
CA GLY A 221 -7.59 7.68 -6.62
C GLY A 221 -8.18 9.05 -6.28
N LEU A 222 -8.48 9.29 -5.00
CA LEU A 222 -8.95 10.59 -4.51
C LEU A 222 -7.86 11.67 -4.57
N LEU A 223 -6.61 11.33 -4.21
CA LEU A 223 -5.51 12.29 -4.15
C LEU A 223 -5.00 12.68 -5.54
N PHE A 224 -4.77 11.70 -6.41
CA PHE A 224 -4.26 11.92 -7.76
C PHE A 224 -5.37 12.16 -8.79
N ASN A 225 -6.63 12.04 -8.37
CA ASN A 225 -7.83 12.24 -9.18
C ASN A 225 -7.95 11.32 -10.41
N THR A 226 -7.10 10.29 -10.50
CA THR A 226 -7.05 9.39 -11.67
C THR A 226 -6.73 7.95 -11.27
N VAL A 227 -7.19 7.00 -12.10
CA VAL A 227 -6.78 5.59 -12.06
C VAL A 227 -6.52 5.06 -13.46
N THR A 228 -5.50 4.22 -13.58
CA THR A 228 -5.13 3.51 -14.82
C THR A 228 -4.83 2.04 -14.53
N SER A 229 -4.84 1.20 -15.57
CA SER A 229 -4.53 -0.22 -15.44
C SER A 229 -3.08 -0.53 -15.04
N THR A 230 -2.16 0.43 -15.22
CA THR A 230 -0.71 0.25 -14.91
C THR A 230 -0.26 0.92 -13.61
N ILE A 231 -1.17 1.64 -12.92
CA ILE A 231 -0.80 2.40 -11.71
C ILE A 231 -0.31 1.48 -10.58
N GLY A 232 -0.82 0.24 -10.54
CA GLY A 232 -0.46 -0.75 -9.53
C GLY A 232 1.00 -1.12 -9.56
N PHE A 233 1.55 -1.35 -10.75
CA PHE A 233 2.96 -1.71 -10.91
C PHE A 233 3.90 -0.59 -10.44
N ILE A 234 3.65 0.65 -10.85
CA ILE A 234 4.50 1.80 -10.48
C ILE A 234 4.44 2.07 -8.97
N VAL A 235 3.22 2.17 -8.41
CA VAL A 235 3.02 2.40 -6.96
C VAL A 235 3.53 1.22 -6.16
N GLY A 236 3.32 -0.02 -6.64
CA GLY A 236 3.82 -1.23 -6.03
C GLY A 236 5.34 -1.24 -5.91
N LEU A 237 6.08 -0.89 -6.98
CA LEU A 237 7.54 -0.79 -6.96
C LEU A 237 8.03 0.30 -5.98
N LYS A 238 7.38 1.47 -5.93
CA LYS A 238 7.74 2.54 -4.98
C LYS A 238 7.46 2.12 -3.53
N ALA A 239 6.33 1.48 -3.27
CA ALA A 239 5.99 0.96 -1.96
C ALA A 239 6.90 -0.21 -1.53
N PHE A 240 7.29 -1.08 -2.47
CA PHE A 240 8.33 -2.09 -2.24
C PHE A 240 9.66 -1.44 -1.87
N THR A 241 10.08 -0.41 -2.63
CA THR A 241 11.26 0.39 -2.31
C THR A 241 11.18 0.96 -0.89
N ALA A 242 10.03 1.53 -0.53
CA ALA A 242 9.78 2.05 0.80
C ALA A 242 9.90 0.96 1.88
N ALA A 243 9.33 -0.24 1.64
CA ALA A 243 9.43 -1.36 2.55
C ALA A 243 10.89 -1.82 2.76
N VAL A 244 11.68 -1.89 1.68
CA VAL A 244 13.10 -2.29 1.72
C VAL A 244 13.95 -1.22 2.40
N VAL A 245 13.80 0.04 2.01
CA VAL A 245 14.51 1.18 2.62
C VAL A 245 14.20 1.27 4.10
N GLY A 246 12.95 1.09 4.48
CA GLY A 246 12.53 1.09 5.88
C GLY A 246 13.05 -0.12 6.68
N GLY A 247 13.26 -1.25 6.02
CA GLY A 247 13.61 -2.57 6.58
C GLY A 247 12.44 -3.53 6.47
N ILE A 248 12.46 -4.36 5.42
CA ILE A 248 11.36 -5.27 5.09
C ILE A 248 11.04 -6.23 6.24
N GLY A 249 9.76 -6.40 6.55
CA GLY A 249 9.28 -7.19 7.70
C GLY A 249 9.19 -6.39 9.01
N SER A 250 9.62 -5.12 9.03
CA SER A 250 9.47 -4.21 10.16
C SER A 250 8.31 -3.24 9.91
N ILE A 251 7.23 -3.31 10.71
CA ILE A 251 6.09 -2.39 10.59
C ILE A 251 6.53 -0.92 10.74
N PRO A 252 7.26 -0.52 11.82
CA PRO A 252 7.72 0.86 11.92
C PRO A 252 8.73 1.23 10.83
N GLY A 253 9.49 0.25 10.33
CA GLY A 253 10.39 0.46 9.20
C GLY A 253 9.63 0.82 7.93
N ALA A 254 8.62 0.03 7.55
CA ALA A 254 7.81 0.31 6.36
C ALA A 254 7.11 1.68 6.42
N MET A 255 6.63 2.09 7.60
CA MET A 255 6.04 3.41 7.81
C MET A 255 7.05 4.53 7.53
N LEU A 256 8.23 4.46 8.14
CA LEU A 256 9.29 5.45 7.93
C LEU A 256 9.82 5.45 6.50
N GLY A 257 10.02 4.26 5.91
CA GLY A 257 10.45 4.13 4.53
C GLY A 257 9.47 4.77 3.55
N GLY A 258 8.16 4.58 3.76
CA GLY A 258 7.11 5.23 2.97
C GLY A 258 7.20 6.76 3.04
N LEU A 259 7.34 7.31 4.24
CA LEU A 259 7.49 8.75 4.44
C LEU A 259 8.76 9.30 3.79
N VAL A 260 9.90 8.61 3.95
CA VAL A 260 11.19 9.02 3.34
C VAL A 260 11.08 9.04 1.82
N ILE A 261 10.52 7.98 1.21
CA ILE A 261 10.37 7.89 -0.25
C ILE A 261 9.38 8.94 -0.75
N GLY A 262 8.22 9.14 -0.10
CA GLY A 262 7.24 10.13 -0.52
C GLY A 262 7.78 11.57 -0.42
N VAL A 263 8.50 11.89 0.65
CA VAL A 263 9.15 13.21 0.79
C VAL A 263 10.23 13.40 -0.27
N ALA A 264 11.12 12.42 -0.46
CA ALA A 264 12.16 12.50 -1.49
C ALA A 264 11.56 12.70 -2.89
N GLU A 265 10.51 11.95 -3.22
CA GLU A 265 9.80 12.05 -4.50
C GLU A 265 9.18 13.44 -4.70
N SER A 266 8.50 13.98 -3.69
CA SER A 266 7.88 15.31 -3.77
C SER A 266 8.92 16.40 -4.00
N PHE A 267 10.02 16.36 -3.25
CA PHE A 267 11.10 17.34 -3.44
C PHE A 267 11.72 17.27 -4.84
N VAL A 268 11.96 16.05 -5.36
CA VAL A 268 12.48 15.90 -6.72
C VAL A 268 11.49 16.42 -7.75
N THR A 269 10.21 16.11 -7.60
CA THR A 269 9.15 16.56 -8.50
C THR A 269 9.02 18.08 -8.49
N GLY A 270 9.07 18.70 -7.31
CA GLY A 270 8.89 20.13 -7.14
C GLY A 270 10.13 20.97 -7.51
N TYR A 271 11.34 20.50 -7.18
CA TYR A 271 12.57 21.29 -7.39
C TYR A 271 13.35 20.96 -8.65
N ILE A 272 13.19 19.72 -9.18
CA ILE A 272 13.95 19.26 -10.34
C ILE A 272 13.00 19.00 -11.51
N SER A 273 12.32 17.87 -11.51
CA SER A 273 11.30 17.49 -12.50
C SER A 273 10.63 16.18 -12.10
N SER A 274 9.36 16.02 -12.44
CA SER A 274 8.61 14.76 -12.29
C SER A 274 9.24 13.60 -13.07
N THR A 275 9.94 13.88 -14.17
CA THR A 275 10.63 12.86 -14.99
C THR A 275 11.70 12.10 -14.20
N TYR A 276 12.39 12.77 -13.26
CA TYR A 276 13.44 12.16 -12.45
C TYR A 276 12.93 11.52 -11.15
N SER A 277 11.65 11.62 -10.85
CA SER A 277 11.04 11.08 -9.64
C SER A 277 11.36 9.58 -9.45
N ASN A 278 11.08 8.77 -10.45
CA ASN A 278 11.35 7.32 -10.40
C ASN A 278 12.85 7.01 -10.27
N LEU A 279 13.70 7.75 -10.98
CA LEU A 279 15.17 7.57 -10.93
C LEU A 279 15.70 7.77 -9.50
N ILE A 280 15.24 8.81 -8.81
CA ILE A 280 15.69 9.11 -7.45
C ILE A 280 15.14 8.08 -6.46
N VAL A 281 13.87 7.69 -6.57
CA VAL A 281 13.27 6.66 -5.70
C VAL A 281 14.04 5.35 -5.78
N PHE A 282 14.32 4.86 -7.00
CA PHE A 282 15.09 3.63 -7.17
C PHE A 282 16.58 3.81 -6.89
N GLY A 283 17.12 5.01 -7.11
CA GLY A 283 18.47 5.38 -6.69
C GLY A 283 18.65 5.27 -5.18
N ILE A 284 17.68 5.78 -4.39
CA ILE A 284 17.69 5.63 -2.93
C ILE A 284 17.65 4.14 -2.54
N LEU A 285 16.87 3.31 -3.22
CA LEU A 285 16.84 1.87 -2.98
C LEU A 285 18.23 1.26 -3.13
N ILE A 286 18.91 1.55 -4.26
CA ILE A 286 20.24 1.00 -4.55
C ILE A 286 21.24 1.47 -3.48
N VAL A 287 21.27 2.76 -3.18
CA VAL A 287 22.18 3.33 -2.19
C VAL A 287 21.95 2.70 -0.81
N VAL A 288 20.69 2.58 -0.37
CA VAL A 288 20.38 1.96 0.93
C VAL A 288 20.77 0.49 0.94
N MET A 289 20.50 -0.26 -0.12
CA MET A 289 20.88 -1.67 -0.22
C MET A 289 22.39 -1.89 -0.20
N LEU A 290 23.18 -0.97 -0.77
CA LEU A 290 24.65 -1.02 -0.75
C LEU A 290 25.24 -0.65 0.63
N LEU A 291 24.69 0.39 1.28
CA LEU A 291 25.23 0.91 2.53
C LEU A 291 24.64 0.20 3.75
N ARG A 292 23.37 -0.17 3.72
CA ARG A 292 22.64 -0.75 4.84
C ARG A 292 21.61 -1.79 4.38
N PRO A 293 22.02 -3.01 3.99
CA PRO A 293 21.16 -4.02 3.38
C PRO A 293 19.99 -4.47 4.29
N SER A 294 20.06 -4.21 5.61
CA SER A 294 18.94 -4.44 6.53
C SER A 294 17.86 -3.34 6.49
N GLY A 295 18.09 -2.24 5.77
CA GLY A 295 17.23 -1.06 5.81
C GLY A 295 17.44 -0.20 7.08
N LEU A 296 16.64 0.88 7.21
CA LEU A 296 16.78 1.85 8.32
C LEU A 296 16.47 1.24 9.70
N LEU A 297 15.39 0.45 9.81
CA LEU A 297 14.91 -0.19 11.04
C LEU A 297 14.78 -1.72 10.94
N GLY A 298 15.42 -2.33 9.96
CA GLY A 298 15.49 -3.78 9.83
C GLY A 298 16.42 -4.39 10.89
N ARG A 299 16.11 -5.62 11.30
CA ARG A 299 17.00 -6.42 12.16
C ARG A 299 17.95 -7.22 11.29
N ALA A 300 19.25 -7.18 11.57
CA ALA A 300 20.19 -8.07 10.94
C ALA A 300 19.78 -9.52 11.26
N GLN A 301 19.48 -10.31 10.22
CA GLN A 301 19.28 -11.75 10.40
C GLN A 301 20.65 -12.36 10.70
N LEU A 302 20.87 -12.80 11.94
CA LEU A 302 21.96 -13.69 12.26
C LEU A 302 21.74 -14.99 11.47
N GLN A 303 22.53 -15.19 10.42
CA GLN A 303 22.60 -16.50 9.78
C GLN A 303 23.12 -17.47 10.86
N LYS A 304 22.26 -18.37 11.32
CA LYS A 304 22.72 -19.56 12.03
C LYS A 304 23.52 -20.37 11.00
N VAL A 305 24.82 -20.40 11.18
CA VAL A 305 25.76 -21.31 10.50
C VAL A 305 25.44 -22.73 10.94
#